data_4a89d27fb05a2712377fb237e1caf605
#
_entry.id   4a89d27fb05a2712377fb237e1caf605
#
_cell.length_a   1.000
_cell.length_b   1.000
_cell.length_c   1.000
_cell.angle_alpha   90.00
_cell.angle_beta   90.00
_cell.angle_gamma   90.00
#
_symmetry.space_group_name_H-M   'P 1'
#
loop_
_entity.id
_entity.type
_entity.pdbx_description
1 polymer ?
#
loop_
_entity_poly.entity_id
_entity_poly.type
_entity_poly.pdbx_seq_one_letter_code
_entity_poly.pdbx_strand_id
1 'polypeptide(L)'
;IGTDAISDEMAGFIAAQSIGTGYLFRKPDRSVGLYMISLKDGERSFSYWRSQSAARLLAEEPAALARALAGADLVCFSGITLAILDDHGRNTLAAALRDLRKAGGRTVFDPNIRPRLWANPSDMRDTITHFAGLSDVVLASFDDEAGHFGDADAQATVARYLAAGAG
;
A
#
# COMPACT_ATOMS: atom_id res chain seq x y z
N ILE A 1 6.71 -0.78 -12.36
CA ILE A 1 6.09 -1.24 -13.60
C ILE A 1 7.09 -2.08 -14.41
N GLY A 2 6.63 -2.73 -15.49
CA GLY A 2 7.49 -3.48 -16.41
C GLY A 2 8.06 -2.64 -17.54
N THR A 3 8.55 -3.35 -18.58
CA THR A 3 9.05 -2.79 -19.84
C THR A 3 8.17 -3.20 -21.04
N ASP A 4 6.98 -3.74 -20.78
CA ASP A 4 5.99 -4.16 -21.76
C ASP A 4 5.03 -3.01 -22.14
N ALA A 5 4.26 -3.22 -23.21
CA ALA A 5 3.35 -2.22 -23.76
C ALA A 5 2.29 -1.73 -22.76
N ILE A 6 1.76 -2.62 -21.89
CA ILE A 6 0.76 -2.26 -20.88
C ILE A 6 1.40 -1.36 -19.81
N SER A 7 2.66 -1.63 -19.45
CA SER A 7 3.43 -0.76 -18.54
C SER A 7 3.69 0.62 -19.15
N ASP A 8 3.93 0.70 -20.46
CA ASP A 8 4.10 1.98 -21.19
C ASP A 8 2.78 2.75 -21.24
N GLU A 9 1.68 2.09 -21.51
CA GLU A 9 0.34 2.70 -21.50
C GLU A 9 0.00 3.25 -20.10
N MET A 10 0.26 2.48 -19.03
CA MET A 10 0.07 2.93 -17.65
C MET A 10 0.93 4.17 -17.33
N ALA A 11 2.21 4.18 -17.73
CA ALA A 11 3.10 5.32 -17.50
C ALA A 11 2.60 6.57 -18.24
N GLY A 12 2.17 6.41 -19.50
CA GLY A 12 1.59 7.48 -20.30
C GLY A 12 0.29 8.02 -19.70
N PHE A 13 -0.58 7.15 -19.20
CA PHE A 13 -1.81 7.57 -18.52
C PHE A 13 -1.50 8.39 -17.26
N ILE A 14 -0.56 7.94 -16.40
CA ILE A 14 -0.14 8.66 -15.19
C ILE A 14 0.41 10.05 -15.55
N ALA A 15 1.29 10.13 -16.54
CA ALA A 15 1.87 11.39 -17.01
C ALA A 15 0.80 12.35 -17.56
N ALA A 16 -0.19 11.83 -18.29
CA ALA A 16 -1.31 12.63 -18.83
C ALA A 16 -2.19 13.25 -17.72
N GLN A 17 -2.19 12.69 -16.51
CA GLN A 17 -2.86 13.28 -15.34
C GLN A 17 -1.98 14.31 -14.60
N SER A 18 -0.86 14.75 -15.17
CA SER A 18 0.11 15.65 -14.54
C SER A 18 0.74 15.10 -13.27
N ILE A 19 0.80 13.78 -13.12
CA ILE A 19 1.47 13.09 -12.02
C ILE A 19 2.93 12.83 -12.41
N GLY A 20 3.87 13.18 -11.53
CA GLY A 20 5.29 12.94 -11.76
C GLY A 20 5.63 11.45 -11.89
N THR A 21 6.36 11.09 -12.95
CA THR A 21 6.74 9.69 -13.22
C THR A 21 8.21 9.38 -12.93
N GLY A 22 8.96 10.33 -12.36
CA GLY A 22 10.40 10.19 -12.09
C GLY A 22 10.78 9.03 -11.17
N TYR A 23 9.86 8.58 -10.35
CA TYR A 23 10.01 7.44 -9.43
C TYR A 23 9.18 6.22 -9.84
N LEU A 24 8.75 6.18 -11.10
CA LEU A 24 8.07 5.02 -11.65
C LEU A 24 9.11 4.03 -12.20
N PHE A 25 9.70 3.24 -11.32
CA PHE A 25 10.79 2.32 -11.67
C PHE A 25 10.33 1.19 -12.57
N ARG A 26 11.21 0.80 -13.52
CA ARG A 26 10.96 -0.30 -14.45
C ARG A 26 11.72 -1.55 -14.04
N LYS A 27 11.01 -2.68 -14.03
CA LYS A 27 11.54 -4.02 -13.74
C LYS A 27 11.37 -4.89 -14.99
N PRO A 28 12.47 -5.25 -15.70
CA PRO A 28 12.37 -5.93 -17.01
C PRO A 28 11.72 -7.31 -16.94
N ASP A 29 11.85 -8.00 -15.79
CA ASP A 29 11.30 -9.35 -15.60
C ASP A 29 9.88 -9.37 -15.02
N ARG A 30 9.23 -8.21 -14.93
CA ARG A 30 7.89 -8.05 -14.37
C ARG A 30 7.00 -7.22 -15.28
N SER A 31 5.68 -7.33 -15.08
CA SER A 31 4.68 -6.48 -15.69
C SER A 31 3.86 -5.75 -14.61
N VAL A 32 2.95 -4.88 -15.02
CA VAL A 32 1.92 -4.35 -14.12
C VAL A 32 0.97 -5.45 -13.66
N GLY A 33 0.37 -5.28 -12.50
CA GLY A 33 -0.74 -6.14 -12.09
C GLY A 33 -1.98 -5.86 -12.93
N LEU A 34 -2.64 -6.91 -13.42
CA LEU A 34 -3.84 -6.82 -14.22
C LEU A 34 -5.02 -7.47 -13.49
N TYR A 35 -6.20 -6.94 -13.67
CA TYR A 35 -7.44 -7.62 -13.35
C TYR A 35 -8.47 -7.40 -14.45
N MET A 36 -9.37 -8.36 -14.60
CA MET A 36 -10.50 -8.30 -15.53
C MET A 36 -11.80 -8.34 -14.73
N ILE A 37 -12.72 -7.45 -15.09
CA ILE A 37 -14.08 -7.45 -14.54
C ILE A 37 -15.00 -8.13 -15.57
N SER A 38 -15.66 -9.20 -15.16
CA SER A 38 -16.72 -9.84 -15.94
C SER A 38 -18.07 -9.47 -15.31
N LEU A 39 -19.03 -9.07 -16.15
CA LEU A 39 -20.40 -8.78 -15.74
C LEU A 39 -21.30 -9.92 -16.18
N LYS A 40 -22.05 -10.48 -15.25
CA LYS A 40 -23.10 -11.48 -15.54
C LYS A 40 -24.32 -11.17 -14.68
N ASP A 41 -25.46 -10.97 -15.32
CA ASP A 41 -26.75 -10.68 -14.66
C ASP A 41 -26.68 -9.49 -13.66
N GLY A 42 -25.88 -8.47 -13.97
CA GLY A 42 -25.65 -7.31 -13.11
C GLY A 42 -24.59 -7.51 -12.01
N GLU A 43 -24.16 -8.75 -11.79
CA GLU A 43 -23.12 -9.08 -10.80
C GLU A 43 -21.72 -8.97 -11.40
N ARG A 44 -20.78 -8.45 -10.59
CA ARG A 44 -19.37 -8.31 -10.96
C ARG A 44 -18.54 -9.46 -10.43
N SER A 45 -17.75 -10.09 -11.29
CA SER A 45 -16.71 -11.03 -10.90
C SER A 45 -15.34 -10.51 -11.34
N PHE A 46 -14.29 -10.86 -10.59
CA PHE A 46 -12.94 -10.35 -10.81
C PHE A 46 -11.99 -11.52 -11.03
N SER A 47 -11.21 -11.45 -12.11
CA SER A 47 -10.06 -12.33 -12.35
C SER A 47 -8.78 -11.51 -12.23
N TYR A 48 -7.77 -12.03 -11.51
CA TYR A 48 -6.56 -11.29 -11.18
C TYR A 48 -5.30 -11.95 -11.72
N TRP A 49 -4.42 -11.16 -12.34
CA TRP A 49 -3.06 -11.51 -12.74
C TRP A 49 -2.10 -10.51 -12.13
N ARG A 50 -1.76 -10.66 -10.84
CA ARG A 50 -0.94 -9.70 -10.08
C ARG A 50 0.07 -10.35 -9.14
N SER A 51 0.12 -11.68 -9.06
CA SER A 51 1.06 -12.39 -8.17
C SER A 51 2.52 -12.18 -8.53
N GLN A 52 2.80 -11.82 -9.78
CA GLN A 52 4.14 -11.52 -10.30
C GLN A 52 4.30 -10.06 -10.73
N SER A 53 3.46 -9.16 -10.24
CA SER A 53 3.53 -7.74 -10.63
C SER A 53 4.80 -7.06 -10.13
N ALA A 54 5.29 -6.09 -10.91
CA ALA A 54 6.44 -5.24 -10.54
C ALA A 54 6.21 -4.48 -9.23
N ALA A 55 4.95 -4.17 -8.88
CA ALA A 55 4.60 -3.50 -7.63
C ALA A 55 5.03 -4.27 -6.37
N ARG A 56 5.19 -5.60 -6.45
CA ARG A 56 5.71 -6.41 -5.33
C ARG A 56 7.18 -6.11 -4.99
N LEU A 57 7.91 -5.47 -5.91
CA LEU A 57 9.31 -5.09 -5.77
C LEU A 57 9.48 -3.59 -5.43
N LEU A 58 8.39 -2.92 -4.98
CA LEU A 58 8.37 -1.49 -4.66
C LEU A 58 9.50 -1.08 -3.70
N ALA A 59 9.75 -1.89 -2.70
CA ALA A 59 10.70 -1.64 -1.62
C ALA A 59 11.91 -2.62 -1.64
N GLU A 60 12.19 -3.24 -2.79
CA GLU A 60 13.31 -4.17 -2.96
C GLU A 60 14.67 -3.45 -2.80
N GLU A 61 14.76 -2.19 -3.26
CA GLU A 61 15.97 -1.39 -3.23
C GLU A 61 15.86 -0.24 -2.22
N PRO A 62 16.38 -0.35 -0.99
CA PRO A 62 16.24 0.67 0.05
C PRO A 62 16.69 2.07 -0.37
N ALA A 63 17.82 2.17 -1.10
CA ALA A 63 18.34 3.44 -1.57
C ALA A 63 17.43 4.12 -2.62
N ALA A 64 16.77 3.34 -3.46
CA ALA A 64 15.83 3.86 -4.45
C ALA A 64 14.56 4.39 -3.77
N LEU A 65 14.01 3.64 -2.81
CA LEU A 65 12.86 4.08 -2.02
C LEU A 65 13.19 5.34 -1.21
N ALA A 66 14.33 5.37 -0.52
CA ALA A 66 14.77 6.54 0.24
C ALA A 66 14.87 7.80 -0.64
N ARG A 67 15.46 7.69 -1.86
CA ARG A 67 15.51 8.81 -2.81
C ARG A 67 14.12 9.25 -3.27
N ALA A 68 13.20 8.30 -3.47
CA ALA A 68 11.83 8.61 -3.89
C ALA A 68 11.03 9.38 -2.82
N LEU A 69 11.29 9.10 -1.55
CA LEU A 69 10.63 9.75 -0.41
C LEU A 69 11.36 11.01 0.07
N ALA A 70 12.62 11.23 -0.35
CA ALA A 70 13.40 12.38 0.10
C ALA A 70 12.75 13.71 -0.31
N GLY A 71 12.48 14.56 0.68
CA GLY A 71 11.86 15.87 0.47
C GLY A 71 10.37 15.84 0.19
N ALA A 72 9.70 14.69 0.33
CA ALA A 72 8.25 14.64 0.27
C ALA A 72 7.64 15.26 1.54
N ASP A 73 6.67 16.16 1.37
CA ASP A 73 5.90 16.73 2.49
C ASP A 73 4.91 15.72 3.06
N LEU A 74 4.38 14.84 2.19
CA LEU A 74 3.37 13.85 2.55
C LEU A 74 3.56 12.57 1.73
N VAL A 75 3.51 11.43 2.42
CA VAL A 75 3.50 10.10 1.78
C VAL A 75 2.22 9.36 2.15
N CYS A 76 1.45 8.97 1.13
CA CYS A 76 0.26 8.13 1.28
C CYS A 76 0.59 6.69 0.86
N PHE A 77 0.18 5.72 1.65
CA PHE A 77 0.30 4.30 1.33
C PHE A 77 -0.89 3.52 1.88
N SER A 78 -1.05 2.27 1.44
CA SER A 78 -2.20 1.46 1.85
C SER A 78 -1.83 0.06 2.35
N GLY A 79 -2.76 -0.59 3.05
CA GLY A 79 -2.63 -1.99 3.47
C GLY A 79 -2.44 -2.95 2.29
N ILE A 80 -2.93 -2.61 1.09
CA ILE A 80 -2.64 -3.40 -0.13
C ILE A 80 -1.14 -3.37 -0.46
N THR A 81 -0.48 -2.22 -0.30
CA THR A 81 0.98 -2.11 -0.47
C THR A 81 1.71 -3.07 0.47
N LEU A 82 1.30 -3.08 1.75
CA LEU A 82 1.90 -3.95 2.76
C LEU A 82 1.66 -5.44 2.46
N ALA A 83 0.46 -5.78 2.01
CA ALA A 83 0.06 -7.16 1.72
C ALA A 83 0.80 -7.78 0.53
N ILE A 84 1.25 -6.96 -0.43
CA ILE A 84 1.99 -7.45 -1.61
C ILE A 84 3.51 -7.46 -1.41
N LEU A 85 4.04 -6.76 -0.41
CA LEU A 85 5.45 -6.79 -0.05
C LEU A 85 5.78 -8.03 0.78
N ASP A 86 6.99 -8.52 0.63
CA ASP A 86 7.58 -9.48 1.56
C ASP A 86 8.09 -8.78 2.84
N ASP A 87 8.61 -9.55 3.79
CA ASP A 87 9.09 -9.01 5.07
C ASP A 87 10.28 -8.05 4.88
N HIS A 88 11.15 -8.30 3.91
CA HIS A 88 12.24 -7.39 3.59
C HIS A 88 11.67 -6.03 3.09
N GLY A 89 10.74 -6.06 2.16
CA GLY A 89 10.10 -4.86 1.62
C GLY A 89 9.31 -4.09 2.68
N ARG A 90 8.58 -4.78 3.56
CA ARG A 90 7.88 -4.15 4.70
C ARG A 90 8.87 -3.44 5.64
N ASN A 91 9.97 -4.11 6.00
CA ASN A 91 11.01 -3.52 6.86
C ASN A 91 11.67 -2.31 6.21
N THR A 92 11.97 -2.38 4.91
CA THR A 92 12.53 -1.28 4.12
C THR A 92 11.57 -0.10 4.09
N LEU A 93 10.28 -0.33 3.83
CA LEU A 93 9.26 0.72 3.83
C LEU A 93 9.12 1.35 5.22
N ALA A 94 9.05 0.55 6.29
CA ALA A 94 8.96 1.06 7.65
C ALA A 94 10.15 1.94 8.04
N ALA A 95 11.37 1.57 7.64
CA ALA A 95 12.56 2.40 7.86
C ALA A 95 12.46 3.73 7.10
N ALA A 96 12.09 3.70 5.83
CA ALA A 96 11.95 4.89 5.00
C ALA A 96 10.87 5.86 5.52
N LEU A 97 9.73 5.34 6.02
CA LEU A 97 8.68 6.17 6.64
C LEU A 97 9.15 6.83 7.95
N ARG A 98 9.90 6.10 8.78
CA ARG A 98 10.49 6.69 10.00
C ARG A 98 11.47 7.80 9.67
N ASP A 99 12.30 7.63 8.66
CA ASP A 99 13.28 8.66 8.27
C ASP A 99 12.60 9.87 7.62
N LEU A 100 11.55 9.67 6.84
CA LEU A 100 10.69 10.74 6.33
C LEU A 100 10.12 11.58 7.49
N ARG A 101 9.52 10.94 8.49
CA ARG A 101 8.94 11.64 9.66
C ARG A 101 10.00 12.41 10.47
N LYS A 102 11.18 11.84 10.68
CA LYS A 102 12.32 12.55 11.31
C LYS A 102 12.75 13.78 10.52
N ALA A 103 12.61 13.75 9.20
CA ALA A 103 12.92 14.90 8.33
C ALA A 103 11.78 15.95 8.26
N GLY A 104 10.67 15.72 8.96
CA GLY A 104 9.52 16.64 9.02
C GLY A 104 8.40 16.34 8.01
N GLY A 105 8.54 15.29 7.22
CA GLY A 105 7.45 14.81 6.35
C GLY A 105 6.37 14.09 7.15
N ARG A 106 5.19 13.98 6.57
CA ARG A 106 4.01 13.34 7.17
C ARG A 106 3.59 12.07 6.42
N THR A 107 2.91 11.18 7.13
CA THR A 107 2.47 9.89 6.61
C THR A 107 0.96 9.72 6.74
N VAL A 108 0.32 9.23 5.68
CA VAL A 108 -1.11 8.87 5.64
C VAL A 108 -1.22 7.40 5.27
N PHE A 109 -1.92 6.64 6.08
CA PHE A 109 -2.14 5.23 5.89
C PHE A 109 -3.63 4.91 5.70
N ASP A 110 -3.95 4.23 4.61
CA ASP A 110 -5.26 3.63 4.38
C ASP A 110 -5.14 2.11 4.59
N PRO A 111 -5.67 1.53 5.68
CA PRO A 111 -5.65 0.09 5.93
C PRO A 111 -6.20 -0.74 4.78
N ASN A 112 -7.26 -0.28 4.13
CA ASN A 112 -7.85 -0.89 2.93
C ASN A 112 -7.78 -2.42 2.95
N ILE A 113 -8.38 -3.02 3.98
CA ILE A 113 -8.20 -4.41 4.35
C ILE A 113 -8.66 -5.34 3.23
N ARG A 114 -7.77 -6.22 2.78
CA ARG A 114 -8.04 -7.22 1.74
C ARG A 114 -7.54 -8.59 2.19
N PRO A 115 -8.31 -9.36 2.98
CA PRO A 115 -7.86 -10.59 3.64
C PRO A 115 -7.23 -11.61 2.68
N ARG A 116 -7.73 -11.67 1.43
CA ARG A 116 -7.24 -12.59 0.39
C ARG A 116 -5.78 -12.34 -0.05
N LEU A 117 -5.19 -11.22 0.34
CA LEU A 117 -3.79 -10.89 0.01
C LEU A 117 -2.81 -11.34 1.10
N TRP A 118 -3.31 -11.75 2.27
CA TRP A 118 -2.53 -12.08 3.44
C TRP A 118 -2.43 -13.59 3.63
N ALA A 119 -1.30 -14.05 4.14
CA ALA A 119 -1.09 -15.47 4.43
C ALA A 119 -2.03 -15.97 5.54
N ASN A 120 -2.28 -15.13 6.53
CA ASN A 120 -3.18 -15.41 7.63
C ASN A 120 -3.70 -14.10 8.29
N PRO A 121 -4.82 -14.16 9.04
CA PRO A 121 -5.41 -12.98 9.68
C PRO A 121 -4.53 -12.35 10.78
N SER A 122 -3.64 -13.10 11.43
CA SER A 122 -2.74 -12.54 12.45
C SER A 122 -1.69 -11.65 11.81
N ASP A 123 -0.97 -12.13 10.78
CA ASP A 123 0.00 -11.34 10.03
C ASP A 123 -0.61 -10.04 9.50
N MET A 124 -1.84 -10.12 8.99
CA MET A 124 -2.59 -8.95 8.54
C MET A 124 -2.78 -7.92 9.67
N ARG A 125 -3.34 -8.35 10.80
CA ARG A 125 -3.62 -7.45 11.94
C ARG A 125 -2.35 -6.84 12.52
N ASP A 126 -1.33 -7.67 12.72
CA ASP A 126 -0.06 -7.25 13.31
C ASP A 126 0.65 -6.23 12.41
N THR A 127 0.68 -6.50 11.09
CA THR A 127 1.27 -5.59 10.10
C THR A 127 0.50 -4.28 10.00
N ILE A 128 -0.84 -4.32 9.90
CA ILE A 128 -1.68 -3.11 9.83
C ILE A 128 -1.50 -2.26 11.08
N THR A 129 -1.54 -2.88 12.27
CA THR A 129 -1.34 -2.17 13.55
C THR A 129 0.04 -1.53 13.62
N HIS A 130 1.09 -2.26 13.22
CA HIS A 130 2.46 -1.73 13.20
C HIS A 130 2.59 -0.50 12.30
N PHE A 131 2.06 -0.56 11.08
CA PHE A 131 2.17 0.57 10.13
C PHE A 131 1.23 1.74 10.49
N ALA A 132 0.09 1.48 11.12
CA ALA A 132 -0.73 2.53 11.70
C ALA A 132 0.07 3.34 12.75
N GLY A 133 0.82 2.68 13.63
CA GLY A 133 1.71 3.33 14.60
C GLY A 133 2.88 4.12 13.98
N LEU A 134 3.15 3.95 12.69
CA LEU A 134 4.12 4.75 11.92
C LEU A 134 3.46 5.91 11.15
N SER A 135 2.16 6.12 11.32
CA SER A 135 1.38 7.05 10.49
C SER A 135 0.84 8.22 11.31
N ASP A 136 0.89 9.42 10.72
CA ASP A 136 0.33 10.65 11.32
C ASP A 136 -1.19 10.76 11.09
N VAL A 137 -1.70 10.06 10.06
CA VAL A 137 -3.13 9.98 9.76
C VAL A 137 -3.47 8.55 9.32
N VAL A 138 -4.54 7.99 9.86
CA VAL A 138 -5.10 6.69 9.44
C VAL A 138 -6.51 6.89 8.89
N LEU A 139 -6.75 6.43 7.67
CA LEU A 139 -8.04 6.53 6.97
C LEU A 139 -8.75 5.16 7.01
N ALA A 140 -9.28 4.80 8.18
CA ALA A 140 -9.89 3.51 8.41
C ALA A 140 -11.36 3.44 7.91
N SER A 141 -11.76 2.26 7.41
CA SER A 141 -13.16 1.93 7.15
C SER A 141 -13.71 1.13 8.33
N PHE A 142 -14.70 1.66 9.06
CA PHE A 142 -15.24 0.99 10.24
C PHE A 142 -15.75 -0.43 9.94
N ASP A 143 -16.41 -0.64 8.80
CA ASP A 143 -16.92 -1.97 8.44
C ASP A 143 -15.80 -3.01 8.30
N ASP A 144 -14.66 -2.62 7.71
CA ASP A 144 -13.47 -3.47 7.61
C ASP A 144 -12.86 -3.72 9.01
N GLU A 145 -12.77 -2.68 9.85
CA GLU A 145 -12.18 -2.77 11.18
C GLU A 145 -13.02 -3.65 12.13
N ALA A 146 -14.34 -3.45 12.15
CA ALA A 146 -15.24 -4.28 12.93
C ALA A 146 -15.17 -5.76 12.50
N GLY A 147 -15.10 -6.01 11.20
CA GLY A 147 -15.03 -7.37 10.64
C GLY A 147 -13.73 -8.10 10.93
N HIS A 148 -12.61 -7.39 11.09
CA HIS A 148 -11.28 -8.00 11.16
C HIS A 148 -10.55 -7.79 12.49
N PHE A 149 -10.88 -6.75 13.24
CA PHE A 149 -10.32 -6.48 14.55
C PHE A 149 -11.34 -6.65 15.67
N GLY A 150 -12.64 -6.71 15.35
CA GLY A 150 -13.71 -6.86 16.32
C GLY A 150 -14.07 -5.56 17.05
N ASP A 151 -13.75 -4.41 16.47
CA ASP A 151 -14.08 -3.11 17.03
C ASP A 151 -15.62 -2.94 17.12
N ALA A 152 -16.11 -2.55 18.29
CA ALA A 152 -17.55 -2.45 18.53
C ALA A 152 -18.18 -1.23 17.85
N ASP A 153 -17.43 -0.16 17.69
CA ASP A 153 -17.83 1.11 17.08
C ASP A 153 -16.61 1.87 16.54
N ALA A 154 -16.86 2.97 15.85
CA ALA A 154 -15.82 3.79 15.27
C ALA A 154 -14.87 4.40 16.34
N GLN A 155 -15.36 4.65 17.55
CA GLN A 155 -14.58 5.16 18.66
C GLN A 155 -13.57 4.10 19.13
N ALA A 156 -13.96 2.83 19.18
CA ALA A 156 -13.06 1.72 19.49
C ALA A 156 -11.93 1.59 18.44
N THR A 157 -12.25 1.75 17.15
CA THR A 157 -11.25 1.80 16.07
C THR A 157 -10.26 2.93 16.27
N VAL A 158 -10.74 4.14 16.53
CA VAL A 158 -9.88 5.30 16.81
C VAL A 158 -9.00 5.06 18.01
N ALA A 159 -9.57 4.58 19.13
CA ALA A 159 -8.82 4.29 20.35
C ALA A 159 -7.71 3.26 20.14
N ARG A 160 -7.99 2.20 19.37
CA ARG A 160 -7.02 1.15 19.04
C ARG A 160 -5.85 1.71 18.22
N TYR A 161 -6.11 2.52 17.20
CA TYR A 161 -5.04 3.11 16.39
C TYR A 161 -4.23 4.15 17.14
N LEU A 162 -4.85 4.98 17.98
CA LEU A 162 -4.13 5.89 18.86
C LEU A 162 -3.25 5.13 19.87
N ALA A 163 -3.74 4.04 20.44
CA ALA A 163 -2.96 3.18 21.33
C ALA A 163 -1.78 2.49 20.59
N ALA A 164 -1.88 2.27 19.29
CA ALA A 164 -0.79 1.78 18.45
C ALA A 164 0.26 2.85 18.12
N GLY A 165 0.00 4.13 18.41
CA GLY A 165 0.90 5.24 18.17
C GLY A 165 0.59 6.07 16.92
N ALA A 166 -0.59 5.94 16.33
CA ALA A 166 -1.04 6.82 15.25
C ALA A 166 -1.28 8.26 15.77
N GLY A 167 -0.96 9.28 14.94
CA GLY A 167 -1.20 10.68 15.27
C GLY A 167 0.02 11.54 15.44
#